data_7d701ff4364739a6d4c1ac29c210b6c7
#
_entry.id   7d701ff4364739a6d4c1ac29c210b6c7
#
_cell.length_a   1.000
_cell.length_b   1.000
_cell.length_c   1.000
_cell.angle_alpha   90.00
_cell.angle_beta   90.00
_cell.angle_gamma   90.00
#
_symmetry.space_group_name_H-M   'P 1'
#
loop_
_entity.id
_entity.type
_entity.pdbx_description
1 polymer ?
#
loop_
_entity_poly.entity_id
_entity_poly.type
_entity_poly.pdbx_seq_one_letter_code
_entity_poly.pdbx_strand_id
1 'polypeptide(L)'
;MSFNFSELAFLGVPQKTITLDNIRAVVEGDDTRRIAFASSHAGALKKTDGNHGKIVLPFNDTIGAFIHAEIGRDVNLFSSKFRGFWRAINSEEEFERFEAFIEKYRDVVFLRDNLDLSIALSMNFEDDEEHTEIGDLEYRAKFQNDAVAEAELSKRCAEWIERLPYYKHARYICAVPGERGVKNLPARIVSTLDAFGFDDISQHVYWQNKTRKIKNAESVDEKLEILDDSCLAIDNDIDLKGASVILFDDLYMSGLTMQYLAMKLKERGASRVLGLSIVKSRKNK
;
A
#
# COMPACT_ATOMS: atom_id res chain seq x y z
N MET A 1 28.70 5.22 -14.77
CA MET A 1 27.33 5.07 -14.23
C MET A 1 26.75 3.81 -14.85
N SER A 2 26.59 2.75 -14.11
CA SER A 2 25.90 1.55 -14.58
C SER A 2 24.41 1.89 -14.63
N PHE A 3 23.80 1.80 -15.80
CA PHE A 3 22.36 1.96 -15.99
C PHE A 3 21.67 0.79 -15.29
N ASN A 4 20.86 1.08 -14.27
CA ASN A 4 20.11 0.03 -13.58
C ASN A 4 18.77 -0.17 -14.30
N PHE A 5 18.67 -1.21 -15.14
CA PHE A 5 17.46 -1.51 -15.90
C PHE A 5 16.22 -1.76 -15.02
N SER A 6 16.40 -2.16 -13.76
CA SER A 6 15.28 -2.34 -12.82
C SER A 6 14.54 -1.04 -12.50
N GLU A 7 15.19 0.12 -12.59
CA GLU A 7 14.55 1.42 -12.39
C GLU A 7 13.54 1.78 -13.50
N LEU A 8 13.71 1.23 -14.72
CA LEU A 8 12.75 1.44 -15.81
C LEU A 8 11.36 0.89 -15.50
N ALA A 9 11.28 -0.16 -14.71
CA ALA A 9 10.01 -0.75 -14.28
C ALA A 9 9.19 0.18 -13.37
N PHE A 10 9.83 1.19 -12.77
CA PHE A 10 9.21 2.13 -11.84
C PHE A 10 9.06 3.55 -12.42
N LEU A 11 9.06 3.68 -13.75
CA LEU A 11 8.80 4.98 -14.39
C LEU A 11 7.42 5.52 -13.97
N GLY A 12 7.40 6.78 -13.52
CA GLY A 12 6.19 7.42 -13.01
C GLY A 12 5.96 7.24 -11.50
N VAL A 13 6.75 6.39 -10.82
CA VAL A 13 6.72 6.26 -9.37
C VAL A 13 7.77 7.20 -8.75
N PRO A 14 7.38 8.23 -8.01
CA PRO A 14 8.34 9.12 -7.35
C PRO A 14 9.07 8.37 -6.22
N GLN A 15 10.37 8.61 -6.09
CA GLN A 15 11.09 8.19 -4.88
C GLN A 15 10.80 9.19 -3.76
N LYS A 16 10.35 8.68 -2.62
CA LYS A 16 10.06 9.49 -1.45
C LYS A 16 11.13 9.29 -0.37
N THR A 17 11.48 10.39 0.30
CA THR A 17 12.25 10.33 1.55
C THR A 17 11.28 10.25 2.70
N ILE A 18 11.52 9.31 3.63
CA ILE A 18 10.66 9.08 4.79
C ILE A 18 11.41 9.53 6.04
N THR A 19 10.79 10.42 6.82
CA THR A 19 11.30 10.88 8.12
C THR A 19 10.21 10.74 9.18
N LEU A 20 10.59 10.75 10.46
CA LEU A 20 9.62 10.73 11.56
C LEU A 20 8.63 11.90 11.48
N ASP A 21 9.10 13.10 11.07
CA ASP A 21 8.23 14.26 10.90
C ASP A 21 7.23 14.07 9.75
N ASN A 22 7.65 13.46 8.64
CA ASN A 22 6.73 13.14 7.54
C ASN A 22 5.68 12.11 8.00
N ILE A 23 6.09 11.09 8.75
CA ILE A 23 5.17 10.08 9.29
C ILE A 23 4.15 10.74 10.22
N ARG A 24 4.62 11.57 11.16
CA ARG A 24 3.76 12.32 12.08
C ARG A 24 2.76 13.20 11.32
N ALA A 25 3.24 14.01 10.38
CA ALA A 25 2.40 14.91 9.60
C ALA A 25 1.29 14.16 8.83
N VAL A 26 1.58 12.98 8.27
CA VAL A 26 0.56 12.17 7.58
C VAL A 26 -0.42 11.54 8.56
N VAL A 27 0.05 11.02 9.70
CA VAL A 27 -0.81 10.29 10.64
C VAL A 27 -1.74 11.22 11.41
N GLU A 28 -1.30 12.43 11.74
CA GLU A 28 -2.07 13.46 12.47
C GLU A 28 -2.88 14.36 11.55
N GLY A 29 -2.50 14.44 10.25
CA GLY A 29 -3.15 15.34 9.30
C GLY A 29 -4.60 14.96 8.98
N ASP A 30 -5.40 15.98 8.64
CA ASP A 30 -6.81 15.87 8.28
C ASP A 30 -7.05 15.55 6.80
N ASP A 31 -5.98 15.40 6.01
CA ASP A 31 -6.08 15.13 4.59
C ASP A 31 -6.70 13.75 4.31
N THR A 32 -7.45 13.65 3.22
CA THR A 32 -7.97 12.36 2.74
C THR A 32 -6.82 11.42 2.41
N ARG A 33 -6.82 10.24 3.02
CA ARG A 33 -5.72 9.28 2.97
C ARG A 33 -6.01 8.01 2.20
N ARG A 34 -7.22 7.89 1.63
CA ARG A 34 -7.61 6.73 0.82
C ARG A 34 -8.47 7.13 -0.36
N ILE A 35 -8.37 6.38 -1.44
CA ILE A 35 -9.32 6.38 -2.57
C ILE A 35 -9.85 4.96 -2.68
N ALA A 36 -11.17 4.80 -2.58
CA ALA A 36 -11.87 3.53 -2.72
C ALA A 36 -13.06 3.76 -3.68
N PHE A 37 -12.97 3.20 -4.88
CA PHE A 37 -13.99 3.40 -5.93
C PHE A 37 -15.30 2.66 -5.64
N ALA A 38 -15.23 1.52 -4.94
CA ALA A 38 -16.43 0.80 -4.49
C ALA A 38 -17.27 1.59 -3.47
N SER A 39 -16.73 2.63 -2.82
CA SER A 39 -17.41 3.33 -1.73
C SER A 39 -17.26 4.86 -1.80
N SER A 40 -16.32 5.43 -1.05
CA SER A 40 -16.19 6.88 -0.84
C SER A 40 -15.87 7.69 -2.11
N HIS A 41 -15.42 7.05 -3.17
CA HIS A 41 -15.03 7.69 -4.43
C HIS A 41 -15.71 7.08 -5.67
N ALA A 42 -16.85 6.40 -5.49
CA ALA A 42 -17.66 5.86 -6.58
C ALA A 42 -18.05 6.93 -7.64
N GLY A 43 -18.15 8.18 -7.23
CA GLY A 43 -18.46 9.33 -8.12
C GLY A 43 -17.23 10.12 -8.58
N ALA A 44 -16.02 9.53 -8.55
CA ALA A 44 -14.79 10.21 -8.98
C ALA A 44 -14.80 10.58 -10.46
N LEU A 45 -15.38 9.71 -11.31
CA LEU A 45 -15.61 9.93 -12.74
C LEU A 45 -17.03 10.39 -12.97
N LYS A 46 -17.22 11.48 -13.71
CA LYS A 46 -18.55 12.07 -13.99
C LYS A 46 -18.64 12.55 -15.43
N LYS A 47 -19.75 12.28 -16.11
CA LYS A 47 -20.12 12.98 -17.35
C LYS A 47 -20.43 14.44 -17.05
N THR A 48 -20.08 15.34 -17.95
CA THR A 48 -20.31 16.79 -17.81
C THR A 48 -20.85 17.38 -19.12
N ASP A 49 -21.67 18.41 -19.00
CA ASP A 49 -22.13 19.18 -20.16
C ASP A 49 -20.92 19.91 -20.79
N GLY A 50 -20.80 19.83 -22.12
CA GLY A 50 -19.73 20.49 -22.88
C GLY A 50 -18.38 19.79 -22.98
N ASN A 51 -18.12 18.76 -22.15
CA ASN A 51 -17.00 17.83 -22.24
C ASN A 51 -17.52 16.42 -22.06
N HIS A 52 -16.76 15.40 -22.51
CA HIS A 52 -17.17 14.02 -22.31
C HIS A 52 -17.21 13.63 -20.83
N GLY A 53 -16.41 14.28 -19.98
CA GLY A 53 -16.46 14.05 -18.55
C GLY A 53 -15.34 14.72 -17.79
N LYS A 54 -15.23 14.39 -16.51
CA LYS A 54 -14.11 14.73 -15.65
C LYS A 54 -13.87 13.65 -14.61
N ILE A 55 -12.60 13.47 -14.24
CA ILE A 55 -12.19 12.71 -13.05
C ILE A 55 -11.71 13.68 -11.97
N VAL A 56 -12.09 13.42 -10.71
CA VAL A 56 -11.69 14.23 -9.55
C VAL A 56 -11.28 13.30 -8.41
N LEU A 57 -10.08 13.48 -7.90
CA LEU A 57 -9.47 12.63 -6.88
C LEU A 57 -8.87 13.50 -5.76
N PRO A 58 -8.87 13.03 -4.49
CA PRO A 58 -8.37 13.82 -3.37
C PRO A 58 -6.84 13.95 -3.35
N PHE A 59 -6.12 12.99 -3.92
CA PHE A 59 -4.66 13.00 -4.01
C PHE A 59 -4.17 12.25 -5.25
N ASN A 60 -2.90 12.46 -5.59
CA ASN A 60 -2.25 11.85 -6.75
C ASN A 60 -1.06 10.93 -6.39
N ASP A 61 -0.70 10.88 -5.12
CA ASP A 61 0.54 10.24 -4.63
C ASP A 61 0.73 8.80 -5.10
N THR A 62 -0.27 7.95 -4.91
CA THR A 62 -0.24 6.55 -5.35
C THR A 62 -0.96 6.37 -6.68
N ILE A 63 -2.18 6.90 -6.78
CA ILE A 63 -3.05 6.62 -7.93
C ILE A 63 -2.53 7.21 -9.24
N GLY A 64 -1.79 8.32 -9.17
CA GLY A 64 -1.19 8.94 -10.36
C GLY A 64 -0.24 8.01 -11.11
N ALA A 65 0.58 7.24 -10.39
CA ALA A 65 1.45 6.24 -10.97
C ALA A 65 0.67 5.12 -11.68
N PHE A 66 -0.44 4.66 -11.08
CA PHE A 66 -1.31 3.64 -11.68
C PHE A 66 -2.03 4.16 -12.93
N ILE A 67 -2.55 5.39 -12.90
CA ILE A 67 -3.14 6.04 -14.09
C ILE A 67 -2.09 6.14 -15.20
N HIS A 68 -0.86 6.55 -14.85
CA HIS A 68 0.25 6.63 -15.80
C HIS A 68 0.59 5.28 -16.45
N ALA A 69 0.61 4.21 -15.66
CA ALA A 69 0.92 2.87 -16.17
C ALA A 69 -0.18 2.28 -17.06
N GLU A 70 -1.46 2.48 -16.69
CA GLU A 70 -2.59 1.78 -17.29
C GLU A 70 -3.25 2.59 -18.42
N ILE A 71 -3.35 3.91 -18.26
CA ILE A 71 -4.05 4.76 -19.23
C ILE A 71 -3.06 5.43 -20.18
N GLY A 72 -1.90 5.85 -19.70
CA GLY A 72 -0.84 6.41 -20.53
C GLY A 72 -0.09 7.57 -19.88
N ARG A 73 1.11 7.86 -20.39
CA ARG A 73 2.03 8.86 -19.84
C ARG A 73 1.52 10.30 -19.96
N ASP A 74 0.67 10.57 -20.93
CA ASP A 74 0.13 11.92 -21.17
C ASP A 74 -1.08 12.24 -20.32
N VAL A 75 -1.56 11.27 -19.55
CA VAL A 75 -2.72 11.43 -18.69
C VAL A 75 -2.27 11.98 -17.34
N ASN A 76 -2.13 13.31 -17.26
CA ASN A 76 -1.78 14.01 -16.03
C ASN A 76 -3.03 14.58 -15.35
N LEU A 77 -3.10 14.40 -14.03
CA LEU A 77 -4.07 15.10 -13.19
C LEU A 77 -3.52 16.47 -12.80
N PHE A 78 -4.38 17.50 -12.86
CA PHE A 78 -4.02 18.86 -12.49
C PHE A 78 -4.39 19.15 -11.04
N SER A 79 -3.53 19.88 -10.32
CA SER A 79 -3.83 20.34 -8.97
C SER A 79 -5.01 21.31 -8.97
N SER A 80 -5.95 21.12 -8.03
CA SER A 80 -7.13 21.95 -7.85
C SER A 80 -6.88 23.05 -6.81
N LYS A 81 -7.50 24.26 -6.99
CA LYS A 81 -7.55 25.30 -5.95
C LYS A 81 -8.26 24.83 -4.68
N PHE A 82 -9.11 23.79 -4.76
CA PHE A 82 -9.96 23.29 -3.67
C PHE A 82 -9.38 22.05 -2.97
N ARG A 83 -8.05 21.85 -3.02
CA ARG A 83 -7.37 20.61 -2.61
C ARG A 83 -7.82 19.41 -3.45
N GLY A 84 -6.88 18.62 -3.88
CA GLY A 84 -7.10 17.45 -4.73
C GLY A 84 -6.63 17.65 -6.16
N PHE A 85 -6.99 16.71 -7.03
CA PHE A 85 -6.53 16.61 -8.40
C PHE A 85 -7.70 16.35 -9.33
N TRP A 86 -7.63 16.85 -10.54
CA TRP A 86 -8.69 16.69 -11.53
C TRP A 86 -8.12 16.67 -12.96
N ARG A 87 -8.92 16.16 -13.87
CA ARG A 87 -8.69 16.26 -15.31
C ARG A 87 -10.03 16.28 -16.04
N ALA A 88 -10.15 17.16 -17.05
CA ALA A 88 -11.21 17.08 -18.04
C ALA A 88 -10.95 15.90 -18.99
N ILE A 89 -12.01 15.24 -19.42
CA ILE A 89 -12.00 14.14 -20.37
C ILE A 89 -12.59 14.66 -21.66
N ASN A 90 -11.87 14.52 -22.76
CA ASN A 90 -12.14 15.21 -24.02
C ASN A 90 -12.62 14.29 -25.15
N SER A 91 -12.71 12.98 -24.91
CA SER A 91 -13.26 12.01 -25.85
C SER A 91 -13.99 10.88 -25.12
N GLU A 92 -14.91 10.20 -25.82
CA GLU A 92 -15.61 9.01 -25.29
C GLU A 92 -14.60 7.87 -25.04
N GLU A 93 -13.63 7.67 -25.93
CA GLU A 93 -12.56 6.68 -25.75
C GLU A 93 -11.76 6.92 -24.45
N GLU A 94 -11.42 8.16 -24.14
CA GLU A 94 -10.74 8.51 -22.89
C GLU A 94 -11.64 8.23 -21.68
N PHE A 95 -12.95 8.51 -21.80
CA PHE A 95 -13.91 8.22 -20.74
C PHE A 95 -14.01 6.71 -20.46
N GLU A 96 -14.15 5.89 -21.51
CA GLU A 96 -14.21 4.43 -21.42
C GLU A 96 -12.92 3.84 -20.79
N ARG A 97 -11.74 4.41 -21.10
CA ARG A 97 -10.48 4.00 -20.48
C ARG A 97 -10.44 4.27 -18.98
N PHE A 98 -10.99 5.41 -18.54
CA PHE A 98 -11.12 5.70 -17.11
C PHE A 98 -12.18 4.83 -16.44
N GLU A 99 -13.29 4.51 -17.10
CA GLU A 99 -14.29 3.55 -16.58
C GLU A 99 -13.66 2.17 -16.40
N ALA A 100 -12.92 1.67 -17.38
CA ALA A 100 -12.22 0.39 -17.32
C ALA A 100 -11.15 0.37 -16.19
N PHE A 101 -10.44 1.49 -16.00
CA PHE A 101 -9.49 1.64 -14.91
C PHE A 101 -10.19 1.58 -13.54
N ILE A 102 -11.30 2.30 -13.37
CA ILE A 102 -12.08 2.31 -12.12
C ILE A 102 -12.64 0.92 -11.84
N GLU A 103 -13.17 0.22 -12.84
CA GLU A 103 -13.71 -1.12 -12.67
C GLU A 103 -12.60 -2.14 -12.34
N LYS A 104 -11.45 -2.05 -13.01
CA LYS A 104 -10.27 -2.90 -12.70
C LYS A 104 -9.82 -2.77 -11.25
N TYR A 105 -9.85 -1.56 -10.69
CA TYR A 105 -9.39 -1.23 -9.35
C TYR A 105 -10.52 -0.91 -8.38
N ARG A 106 -11.74 -1.37 -8.67
CA ARG A 106 -12.94 -1.03 -7.90
C ARG A 106 -12.79 -1.32 -6.42
N ASP A 107 -12.30 -2.51 -6.07
CA ASP A 107 -12.16 -2.97 -4.69
C ASP A 107 -10.83 -2.53 -4.05
N VAL A 108 -9.83 -2.22 -4.86
CA VAL A 108 -8.52 -1.77 -4.37
C VAL A 108 -8.63 -0.40 -3.73
N VAL A 109 -7.95 -0.24 -2.61
CA VAL A 109 -7.84 1.03 -1.89
C VAL A 109 -6.46 1.63 -2.11
N PHE A 110 -6.39 2.75 -2.84
CA PHE A 110 -5.16 3.52 -2.97
C PHE A 110 -4.95 4.32 -1.70
N LEU A 111 -3.74 4.27 -1.15
CA LEU A 111 -3.39 4.90 0.12
C LEU A 111 -2.45 6.09 -0.11
N ARG A 112 -2.63 7.12 0.69
CA ARG A 112 -1.73 8.27 0.78
C ARG A 112 -0.91 8.13 2.06
N ASP A 113 0.37 7.89 1.89
CA ASP A 113 1.37 7.84 2.95
C ASP A 113 2.75 8.22 2.40
N ASN A 114 3.81 7.96 3.17
CA ASN A 114 5.17 8.31 2.77
C ASN A 114 5.89 7.18 2.02
N LEU A 115 5.27 6.01 1.79
CA LEU A 115 5.83 4.98 0.93
C LEU A 115 5.83 5.45 -0.53
N ASP A 116 6.69 4.88 -1.35
CA ASP A 116 6.74 5.24 -2.78
C ASP A 116 5.41 4.92 -3.47
N LEU A 117 4.82 3.77 -3.17
CA LEU A 117 3.41 3.41 -3.45
C LEU A 117 2.83 2.70 -2.24
N SER A 118 1.50 2.77 -2.07
CA SER A 118 0.81 2.06 -1.00
C SER A 118 -0.64 1.76 -1.37
N ILE A 119 -1.03 0.49 -1.27
CA ILE A 119 -2.40 0.03 -1.53
C ILE A 119 -2.85 -1.01 -0.51
N ALA A 120 -4.17 -1.18 -0.41
CA ALA A 120 -4.77 -2.38 0.17
C ALA A 120 -5.67 -3.06 -0.88
N LEU A 121 -5.79 -4.38 -0.82
CA LEU A 121 -6.56 -5.14 -1.81
C LEU A 121 -8.06 -4.90 -1.68
N SER A 122 -8.53 -4.56 -0.47
CA SER A 122 -9.92 -4.18 -0.22
C SER A 122 -10.05 -3.31 1.02
N MET A 123 -11.24 -2.78 1.26
CA MET A 123 -11.67 -2.37 2.61
C MET A 123 -11.92 -3.62 3.46
N ASN A 124 -11.78 -3.53 4.78
CA ASN A 124 -12.13 -4.65 5.66
C ASN A 124 -13.66 -4.82 5.86
N PHE A 125 -14.40 -3.73 5.72
CA PHE A 125 -15.87 -3.70 5.84
C PHE A 125 -16.49 -2.94 4.68
N GLU A 126 -17.62 -3.40 4.17
CA GLU A 126 -18.47 -2.69 3.20
C GLU A 126 -19.16 -1.51 3.88
N ASP A 127 -19.74 -1.77 5.07
CA ASP A 127 -20.34 -0.80 5.96
C ASP A 127 -19.83 -0.98 7.41
N ASP A 128 -20.62 -0.66 8.42
CA ASP A 128 -20.17 -0.76 9.81
C ASP A 128 -20.29 -2.18 10.41
N GLU A 129 -20.98 -3.08 9.74
CA GLU A 129 -21.32 -4.41 10.25
C GLU A 129 -20.86 -5.57 9.35
N GLU A 130 -20.81 -5.36 8.03
CA GLU A 130 -20.55 -6.43 7.07
C GLU A 130 -19.12 -6.37 6.50
N HIS A 131 -18.41 -7.49 6.60
CA HIS A 131 -17.09 -7.61 5.97
C HIS A 131 -17.21 -7.64 4.44
N THR A 132 -16.21 -7.05 3.75
CA THR A 132 -16.01 -7.36 2.33
C THR A 132 -15.60 -8.82 2.18
N GLU A 133 -15.67 -9.40 0.97
CA GLU A 133 -15.22 -10.77 0.70
C GLU A 133 -13.78 -10.99 1.20
N ILE A 134 -12.85 -10.09 0.88
CA ILE A 134 -11.45 -10.17 1.33
C ILE A 134 -11.34 -9.92 2.83
N GLY A 135 -12.18 -9.04 3.39
CA GLY A 135 -12.23 -8.77 4.83
C GLY A 135 -12.68 -9.98 5.64
N ASP A 136 -13.66 -10.75 5.15
CA ASP A 136 -14.09 -12.00 5.78
C ASP A 136 -12.98 -13.06 5.74
N LEU A 137 -12.32 -13.22 4.60
CA LEU A 137 -11.19 -14.14 4.48
C LEU A 137 -10.06 -13.77 5.45
N GLU A 138 -9.70 -12.48 5.56
CA GLU A 138 -8.68 -11.99 6.51
C GLU A 138 -9.09 -12.30 7.96
N TYR A 139 -10.32 -11.99 8.33
CA TYR A 139 -10.84 -12.26 9.67
C TYR A 139 -10.80 -13.76 10.02
N ARG A 140 -11.26 -14.64 9.14
CA ARG A 140 -11.27 -16.08 9.36
C ARG A 140 -9.85 -16.66 9.45
N ALA A 141 -8.96 -16.28 8.53
CA ALA A 141 -7.57 -16.71 8.53
C ALA A 141 -6.83 -16.29 9.81
N LYS A 142 -7.08 -15.06 10.29
CA LYS A 142 -6.36 -14.45 11.41
C LYS A 142 -6.89 -14.87 12.77
N PHE A 143 -8.21 -14.89 12.94
CA PHE A 143 -8.84 -15.07 14.24
C PHE A 143 -9.48 -16.44 14.45
N GLN A 144 -9.83 -17.14 13.36
CA GLN A 144 -10.42 -18.47 13.42
C GLN A 144 -9.44 -19.58 13.01
N ASN A 145 -8.21 -19.23 12.59
CA ASN A 145 -7.21 -20.16 12.07
C ASN A 145 -7.74 -21.02 10.90
N ASP A 146 -8.60 -20.44 10.06
CA ASP A 146 -9.18 -21.11 8.89
C ASP A 146 -8.14 -21.25 7.79
N ALA A 147 -7.59 -22.46 7.63
CA ALA A 147 -6.58 -22.75 6.62
C ALA A 147 -7.10 -22.61 5.17
N VAL A 148 -8.41 -22.78 4.94
CA VAL A 148 -9.00 -22.59 3.61
C VAL A 148 -9.05 -21.11 3.26
N ALA A 149 -9.47 -20.27 4.21
CA ALA A 149 -9.44 -18.82 4.04
C ALA A 149 -8.01 -18.30 3.84
N GLU A 150 -7.03 -18.82 4.58
CA GLU A 150 -5.62 -18.45 4.41
C GLU A 150 -5.09 -18.84 3.03
N ALA A 151 -5.38 -20.03 2.54
CA ALA A 151 -4.97 -20.48 1.21
C ALA A 151 -5.61 -19.63 0.09
N GLU A 152 -6.89 -19.29 0.23
CA GLU A 152 -7.57 -18.40 -0.74
C GLU A 152 -6.96 -16.98 -0.70
N LEU A 153 -6.67 -16.42 0.49
CA LEU A 153 -5.96 -15.15 0.61
C LEU A 153 -4.59 -15.17 -0.07
N SER A 154 -3.81 -16.22 0.16
CA SER A 154 -2.50 -16.38 -0.47
C SER A 154 -2.61 -16.35 -1.99
N LYS A 155 -3.58 -17.08 -2.54
CA LYS A 155 -3.87 -17.08 -3.97
C LYS A 155 -4.28 -15.68 -4.47
N ARG A 156 -5.21 -15.00 -3.79
CA ARG A 156 -5.66 -13.64 -4.16
C ARG A 156 -4.51 -12.63 -4.10
N CYS A 157 -3.65 -12.70 -3.08
CA CYS A 157 -2.48 -11.84 -2.98
C CYS A 157 -1.51 -12.06 -4.15
N ALA A 158 -1.23 -13.30 -4.51
CA ALA A 158 -0.39 -13.63 -5.66
C ALA A 158 -0.97 -13.08 -6.96
N GLU A 159 -2.26 -13.34 -7.24
CA GLU A 159 -2.95 -12.84 -8.42
C GLU A 159 -2.92 -11.30 -8.52
N TRP A 160 -3.10 -10.62 -7.40
CA TRP A 160 -3.04 -9.16 -7.37
C TRP A 160 -1.62 -8.64 -7.59
N ILE A 161 -0.60 -9.21 -6.96
CA ILE A 161 0.80 -8.78 -7.15
C ILE A 161 1.19 -8.88 -8.62
N GLU A 162 0.82 -9.97 -9.31
CA GLU A 162 1.05 -10.15 -10.74
C GLU A 162 0.33 -9.11 -11.61
N ARG A 163 -0.85 -8.68 -11.20
CA ARG A 163 -1.68 -7.71 -11.93
C ARG A 163 -1.29 -6.26 -11.67
N LEU A 164 -0.61 -5.97 -10.57
CA LEU A 164 -0.22 -4.62 -10.18
C LEU A 164 1.04 -4.19 -10.95
N PRO A 165 1.00 -3.08 -11.71
CA PRO A 165 2.02 -2.72 -12.68
C PRO A 165 3.45 -2.62 -12.12
N TYR A 166 3.58 -2.21 -10.86
CA TYR A 166 4.89 -1.98 -10.22
C TYR A 166 5.28 -3.10 -9.26
N TYR A 167 4.32 -3.71 -8.55
CA TYR A 167 4.59 -4.66 -7.48
C TYR A 167 5.29 -5.93 -7.98
N LYS A 168 4.88 -6.46 -9.12
CA LYS A 168 5.51 -7.62 -9.77
C LYS A 168 7.00 -7.45 -10.11
N HIS A 169 7.51 -6.22 -10.08
CA HIS A 169 8.90 -5.90 -10.38
C HIS A 169 9.75 -5.67 -9.13
N ALA A 170 9.16 -5.79 -7.93
CA ALA A 170 9.94 -5.70 -6.71
C ALA A 170 10.89 -6.90 -6.59
N ARG A 171 12.09 -6.64 -6.05
CA ARG A 171 13.06 -7.70 -5.79
C ARG A 171 12.73 -8.48 -4.55
N TYR A 172 12.41 -7.77 -3.48
CA TYR A 172 12.14 -8.36 -2.18
C TYR A 172 10.69 -8.20 -1.75
N ILE A 173 10.22 -9.18 -0.97
CA ILE A 173 9.00 -9.05 -0.18
C ILE A 173 9.33 -9.25 1.29
N CYS A 174 8.68 -8.46 2.16
CA CYS A 174 8.90 -8.48 3.60
C CYS A 174 7.56 -8.36 4.32
N ALA A 175 7.16 -9.36 5.08
CA ALA A 175 6.03 -9.24 5.98
C ALA A 175 6.34 -8.24 7.11
N VAL A 176 5.38 -7.41 7.48
CA VAL A 176 5.49 -6.56 8.68
C VAL A 176 5.70 -7.45 9.91
N PRO A 177 6.82 -7.30 10.65
CA PRO A 177 7.18 -8.23 11.71
C PRO A 177 6.22 -8.15 12.90
N GLY A 178 5.73 -9.30 13.32
CA GLY A 178 4.91 -9.49 14.51
C GLY A 178 5.72 -9.68 15.80
N GLU A 179 5.19 -10.50 16.71
CA GLU A 179 5.92 -10.96 17.89
C GLU A 179 6.99 -11.98 17.48
N ARG A 180 8.16 -11.93 18.13
CA ARG A 180 9.30 -12.81 17.81
C ARG A 180 8.93 -14.28 18.01
N GLY A 181 9.25 -15.11 17.02
CA GLY A 181 9.01 -16.56 17.07
C GLY A 181 7.59 -17.00 16.72
N VAL A 182 6.68 -16.06 16.42
CA VAL A 182 5.32 -16.37 15.97
C VAL A 182 5.18 -15.89 14.53
N LYS A 183 4.90 -16.82 13.60
CA LYS A 183 4.52 -16.44 12.23
C LYS A 183 3.11 -15.85 12.26
N ASN A 184 3.01 -14.52 12.15
CA ASN A 184 1.73 -13.83 11.96
C ASN A 184 1.14 -14.11 10.56
N LEU A 185 -0.10 -13.72 10.32
CA LEU A 185 -0.77 -13.96 9.03
C LEU A 185 0.02 -13.39 7.84
N PRO A 186 0.56 -12.15 7.88
CA PRO A 186 1.41 -11.65 6.81
C PRO A 186 2.60 -12.56 6.49
N ALA A 187 3.33 -13.03 7.51
CA ALA A 187 4.48 -13.90 7.30
C ALA A 187 4.11 -15.29 6.75
N ARG A 188 2.94 -15.82 7.13
CA ARG A 188 2.45 -17.09 6.58
C ARG A 188 2.09 -16.94 5.10
N ILE A 189 1.39 -15.87 4.73
CA ILE A 189 1.05 -15.59 3.33
C ILE A 189 2.33 -15.35 2.50
N VAL A 190 3.23 -14.47 2.95
CA VAL A 190 4.47 -14.17 2.23
C VAL A 190 5.27 -15.44 1.97
N SER A 191 5.35 -16.37 2.93
CA SER A 191 6.06 -17.64 2.74
C SER A 191 5.47 -18.55 1.64
N THR A 192 4.27 -18.26 1.13
CA THR A 192 3.68 -18.97 -0.01
C THR A 192 3.95 -18.28 -1.35
N LEU A 193 4.48 -17.04 -1.32
CA LEU A 193 4.71 -16.22 -2.51
C LEU A 193 6.09 -16.45 -3.16
N ASP A 194 6.97 -17.24 -2.56
CA ASP A 194 8.29 -17.60 -3.11
C ASP A 194 8.20 -18.18 -4.54
N ALA A 195 7.12 -18.91 -4.83
CA ALA A 195 6.88 -19.49 -6.15
C ALA A 195 6.73 -18.44 -7.27
N PHE A 196 6.54 -17.16 -6.91
CA PHE A 196 6.35 -16.04 -7.83
C PHE A 196 7.63 -15.21 -8.07
N GLY A 197 8.78 -15.69 -7.57
CA GLY A 197 10.10 -15.11 -7.88
C GLY A 197 10.50 -13.93 -7.00
N PHE A 198 9.84 -13.72 -5.87
CA PHE A 198 10.27 -12.75 -4.87
C PHE A 198 11.22 -13.39 -3.85
N ASP A 199 12.28 -12.67 -3.49
CA ASP A 199 13.12 -13.05 -2.36
C ASP A 199 12.43 -12.63 -1.05
N ASP A 200 11.91 -13.59 -0.26
CA ASP A 200 11.32 -13.31 1.06
C ASP A 200 12.41 -12.98 2.09
N ILE A 201 12.41 -11.73 2.56
CA ILE A 201 13.32 -11.26 3.60
C ILE A 201 12.67 -11.10 4.97
N SER A 202 11.47 -11.64 5.18
CA SER A 202 10.72 -11.47 6.44
C SER A 202 11.45 -11.98 7.67
N GLN A 203 12.30 -13.02 7.53
CA GLN A 203 13.07 -13.57 8.63
C GLN A 203 14.26 -12.69 9.04
N HIS A 204 14.70 -11.81 8.16
CA HIS A 204 15.83 -10.89 8.32
C HIS A 204 15.44 -9.51 8.84
N VAL A 205 14.13 -9.26 9.03
CA VAL A 205 13.59 -8.00 9.53
C VAL A 205 12.74 -8.29 10.77
N TYR A 206 13.20 -7.89 11.94
CA TYR A 206 12.55 -8.26 13.20
C TYR A 206 12.76 -7.22 14.31
N TRP A 207 11.83 -7.22 15.28
CA TRP A 207 11.95 -6.40 16.48
C TRP A 207 12.84 -7.10 17.50
N GLN A 208 13.88 -6.41 18.00
CA GLN A 208 14.78 -6.94 19.04
C GLN A 208 14.15 -6.91 20.44
N ASN A 209 13.43 -5.82 20.76
CA ASN A 209 12.95 -5.51 22.11
C ASN A 209 11.46 -5.15 22.16
N LYS A 210 10.59 -5.84 21.41
CA LYS A 210 9.15 -5.53 21.38
C LYS A 210 8.46 -5.90 22.70
N THR A 211 8.50 -5.01 23.68
CA THR A 211 7.91 -5.20 25.01
C THR A 211 6.57 -4.47 25.17
N ARG A 212 6.35 -3.36 24.45
CA ARG A 212 5.14 -2.54 24.51
C ARG A 212 4.30 -2.73 23.25
N LYS A 213 2.97 -2.65 23.41
CA LYS A 213 2.02 -2.77 22.29
C LYS A 213 1.59 -1.38 21.83
N ILE A 214 1.85 -1.05 20.56
CA ILE A 214 1.50 0.25 19.94
C ILE A 214 0.01 0.59 20.09
N LYS A 215 -0.87 -0.42 20.06
CA LYS A 215 -2.32 -0.23 20.20
C LYS A 215 -2.75 0.40 21.54
N ASN A 216 -1.89 0.36 22.53
CA ASN A 216 -2.17 0.90 23.86
C ASN A 216 -1.67 2.35 24.01
N ALA A 217 -0.96 2.90 23.03
CA ALA A 217 -0.45 4.26 23.04
C ALA A 217 -1.54 5.25 22.63
N GLU A 218 -1.59 6.38 23.34
CA GLU A 218 -2.61 7.42 23.18
C GLU A 218 -2.25 8.45 22.08
N SER A 219 -0.96 8.68 21.87
CA SER A 219 -0.47 9.67 20.89
C SER A 219 0.37 9.05 19.78
N VAL A 220 0.56 9.78 18.69
CA VAL A 220 1.46 9.37 17.59
C VAL A 220 2.91 9.37 18.07
N ASP A 221 3.30 10.34 18.88
CA ASP A 221 4.64 10.42 19.46
C ASP A 221 4.95 9.20 20.32
N GLU A 222 4.05 8.83 21.22
CA GLU A 222 4.21 7.61 22.02
C GLU A 222 4.29 6.35 21.17
N LYS A 223 3.51 6.26 20.08
CA LYS A 223 3.58 5.13 19.14
C LYS A 223 4.94 5.07 18.44
N LEU A 224 5.48 6.21 18.01
CA LEU A 224 6.81 6.28 17.39
C LEU A 224 7.93 5.95 18.37
N GLU A 225 7.82 6.41 19.61
CA GLU A 225 8.74 6.06 20.71
C GLU A 225 8.76 4.55 20.98
N ILE A 226 7.58 3.90 21.04
CA ILE A 226 7.46 2.44 21.18
C ILE A 226 8.14 1.70 20.01
N LEU A 227 8.01 2.20 18.78
CA LEU A 227 8.65 1.59 17.62
C LEU A 227 10.18 1.73 17.68
N ASP A 228 10.67 2.89 18.11
CA ASP A 228 12.11 3.14 18.23
C ASP A 228 12.72 2.29 19.37
N ASP A 229 12.10 2.26 20.54
CA ASP A 229 12.46 1.40 21.67
C ASP A 229 12.45 -0.10 21.32
N SER A 230 11.53 -0.49 20.41
CA SER A 230 11.44 -1.89 19.95
C SER A 230 12.64 -2.31 19.09
N CYS A 231 13.47 -1.38 18.67
CA CYS A 231 14.70 -1.61 17.93
C CYS A 231 14.53 -2.55 16.74
N LEU A 232 14.09 -2.01 15.59
CA LEU A 232 14.02 -2.81 14.36
C LEU A 232 15.41 -3.21 13.91
N ALA A 233 15.65 -4.52 13.81
CA ALA A 233 16.85 -5.08 13.22
C ALA A 233 16.61 -5.50 11.78
N ILE A 234 17.61 -5.26 10.93
CA ILE A 234 17.70 -5.77 9.56
C ILE A 234 19.07 -6.43 9.44
N ASP A 235 19.09 -7.71 9.13
CA ASP A 235 20.34 -8.48 9.05
C ASP A 235 21.30 -7.92 7.98
N ASN A 236 22.59 -8.02 8.23
CA ASN A 236 23.62 -7.42 7.38
C ASN A 236 23.88 -8.20 6.08
N ASP A 237 23.46 -9.45 6.00
CA ASP A 237 23.59 -10.32 4.83
C ASP A 237 22.58 -9.99 3.72
N ILE A 238 21.57 -9.18 4.01
CA ILE A 238 20.60 -8.70 3.01
C ILE A 238 21.12 -7.41 2.35
N ASP A 239 21.38 -7.49 1.05
CA ASP A 239 21.77 -6.32 0.25
C ASP A 239 20.53 -5.56 -0.25
N LEU A 240 20.19 -4.50 0.47
CA LEU A 240 19.07 -3.60 0.12
C LEU A 240 19.49 -2.47 -0.82
N LYS A 241 20.79 -2.30 -1.13
CA LYS A 241 21.27 -1.17 -1.91
C LYS A 241 20.65 -1.12 -3.31
N GLY A 242 19.88 -0.09 -3.56
CA GLY A 242 19.16 0.10 -4.83
C GLY A 242 18.00 -0.88 -5.06
N ALA A 243 17.65 -1.70 -4.07
CA ALA A 243 16.59 -2.69 -4.19
C ALA A 243 15.19 -2.06 -4.00
N SER A 244 14.20 -2.72 -4.60
CA SER A 244 12.77 -2.48 -4.36
C SER A 244 12.20 -3.55 -3.45
N VAL A 245 11.41 -3.13 -2.45
CA VAL A 245 10.85 -3.99 -1.41
C VAL A 245 9.34 -3.81 -1.34
N ILE A 246 8.57 -4.89 -1.36
CA ILE A 246 7.17 -4.88 -0.95
C ILE A 246 7.12 -5.09 0.56
N LEU A 247 6.56 -4.13 1.31
CA LEU A 247 6.14 -4.34 2.70
C LEU A 247 4.71 -4.86 2.72
N PHE A 248 4.52 -6.05 3.25
CA PHE A 248 3.24 -6.75 3.28
C PHE A 248 2.65 -6.81 4.68
N ASP A 249 1.39 -6.37 4.84
CA ASP A 249 0.66 -6.40 6.12
C ASP A 249 -0.76 -6.97 5.93
N ASP A 250 -1.39 -7.46 7.00
CA ASP A 250 -2.78 -7.91 6.95
C ASP A 250 -3.77 -6.74 7.01
N LEU A 251 -3.56 -5.77 7.91
CA LEU A 251 -4.50 -4.69 8.16
C LEU A 251 -3.81 -3.32 8.18
N TYR A 252 -4.11 -2.48 7.21
CA TYR A 252 -3.69 -1.08 7.22
C TYR A 252 -4.68 -0.21 8.02
N MET A 253 -4.28 0.27 9.18
CA MET A 253 -5.04 1.26 9.97
C MET A 253 -4.54 2.68 9.66
N SER A 254 -3.60 3.18 10.45
CA SER A 254 -2.94 4.47 10.25
C SER A 254 -1.72 4.41 9.33
N GLY A 255 -1.22 3.20 9.05
CA GLY A 255 0.01 2.98 8.30
C GLY A 255 1.28 3.37 9.05
N LEU A 256 1.20 3.72 10.35
CA LEU A 256 2.34 4.21 11.12
C LEU A 256 3.48 3.19 11.16
N THR A 257 3.19 1.94 11.51
CA THR A 257 4.20 0.87 11.55
C THR A 257 4.82 0.64 10.17
N MET A 258 4.01 0.57 9.12
CA MET A 258 4.48 0.34 7.76
C MET A 258 5.38 1.47 7.28
N GLN A 259 5.04 2.73 7.57
CA GLN A 259 5.88 3.90 7.22
C GLN A 259 7.20 3.90 8.02
N TYR A 260 7.17 3.53 9.30
CA TYR A 260 8.38 3.41 10.11
C TYR A 260 9.33 2.33 9.56
N LEU A 261 8.80 1.14 9.23
CA LEU A 261 9.59 0.09 8.59
C LEU A 261 10.15 0.55 7.25
N ALA A 262 9.34 1.21 6.42
CA ALA A 262 9.78 1.73 5.14
C ALA A 262 10.94 2.74 5.30
N MET A 263 10.88 3.61 6.30
CA MET A 263 11.98 4.52 6.65
C MET A 263 13.26 3.74 6.94
N LYS A 264 13.18 2.71 7.80
CA LYS A 264 14.35 1.89 8.17
C LYS A 264 14.93 1.10 6.98
N LEU A 265 14.08 0.56 6.10
CA LEU A 265 14.54 -0.10 4.87
C LEU A 265 15.26 0.88 3.94
N LYS A 266 14.75 2.12 3.81
CA LYS A 266 15.41 3.17 3.02
C LYS A 266 16.74 3.62 3.64
N GLU A 267 16.82 3.74 4.96
CA GLU A 267 18.09 4.00 5.68
C GLU A 267 19.14 2.92 5.40
N ARG A 268 18.70 1.66 5.14
CA ARG A 268 19.57 0.54 4.76
C ARG A 268 19.83 0.45 3.25
N GLY A 269 19.35 1.39 2.45
CA GLY A 269 19.68 1.54 1.05
C GLY A 269 18.60 1.12 0.05
N ALA A 270 17.42 0.69 0.51
CA ALA A 270 16.31 0.39 -0.40
C ALA A 270 15.96 1.64 -1.23
N SER A 271 15.93 1.50 -2.56
CA SER A 271 15.57 2.60 -3.46
C SER A 271 14.08 2.85 -3.46
N ARG A 272 13.29 1.77 -3.32
CA ARG A 272 11.83 1.84 -3.32
C ARG A 272 11.22 0.92 -2.27
N VAL A 273 10.18 1.42 -1.61
CA VAL A 273 9.38 0.63 -0.68
C VAL A 273 7.91 0.78 -1.05
N LEU A 274 7.27 -0.34 -1.39
CA LEU A 274 5.88 -0.43 -1.82
C LEU A 274 5.06 -1.08 -0.71
N GLY A 275 4.04 -0.41 -0.22
CA GLY A 275 3.13 -0.96 0.78
C GLY A 275 2.01 -1.77 0.14
N LEU A 276 1.82 -3.00 0.59
CA LEU A 276 0.71 -3.86 0.21
C LEU A 276 0.04 -4.41 1.46
N SER A 277 -1.23 -4.10 1.66
CA SER A 277 -2.02 -4.68 2.75
C SER A 277 -3.18 -5.51 2.19
N ILE A 278 -3.59 -6.53 2.93
CA ILE A 278 -4.77 -7.32 2.56
C ILE A 278 -5.99 -6.41 2.63
N VAL A 279 -6.20 -5.75 3.76
CA VAL A 279 -7.35 -4.86 3.93
C VAL A 279 -6.99 -3.52 4.54
N LYS A 280 -7.80 -2.50 4.22
CA LYS A 280 -7.78 -1.17 4.84
C LYS A 280 -8.91 -1.06 5.87
N SER A 281 -8.56 -0.74 7.10
CA SER A 281 -9.55 -0.39 8.13
C SER A 281 -10.33 0.87 7.74
N ARG A 282 -11.62 0.91 8.05
CA ARG A 282 -12.42 2.14 7.93
C ARG A 282 -11.90 3.26 8.83
N LYS A 283 -11.35 2.90 9.98
CA LYS A 283 -10.72 3.84 10.92
C LYS A 283 -9.27 4.12 10.53
N ASN A 284 -8.81 5.33 10.81
CA ASN A 284 -7.42 5.75 10.60
C ASN A 284 -6.61 5.79 11.92
N LYS A 285 -7.25 5.42 13.02
CA LYS A 285 -6.63 5.47 14.36
C LYS A 285 -6.83 4.14 15.08
#